data_1f6bc057c90237b2af17e780aa4bb87e
#
_entry.id   1f6bc057c90237b2af17e780aa4bb87e
#
_cell.length_a   1.000
_cell.length_b   1.000
_cell.length_c   1.000
_cell.angle_alpha   90.00
_cell.angle_beta   90.00
_cell.angle_gamma   90.00
#
_symmetry.space_group_name_H-M   'P 1'
#
loop_
_entity.id
_entity.type
_entity.pdbx_description
1 polymer ?
#
loop_
_entity_poly.entity_id
_entity_poly.type
_entity_poly.pdbx_seq_one_letter_code
_entity_poly.pdbx_strand_id
1 'polypeptide(L)' 'MDFTYITVLDFGSGKVYQYNLAEVGDNYLFEDKDEPQCEEVEDLLIDQGHDLSDIQWMIHSDPTLNQIKL' A
#
# COMPACT_ATOMS: atom_id res chain seq x y z
N MET A 1 -0.08 5.30 18.48
CA MET A 1 0.62 4.33 17.65
C MET A 1 0.19 4.55 16.20
N ASP A 2 1.12 5.02 15.40
CA ASP A 2 0.79 5.39 14.04
C ASP A 2 0.93 4.17 13.13
N PHE A 3 -0.20 3.72 12.61
CA PHE A 3 -0.19 2.65 11.62
C PHE A 3 -0.13 3.29 10.24
N THR A 4 0.78 2.81 9.43
CA THR A 4 0.85 3.24 8.03
C THR A 4 0.26 2.16 7.14
N TYR A 5 -0.61 2.58 6.25
CA TYR A 5 -1.29 1.71 5.30
C TYR A 5 -0.93 2.12 3.89
N ILE A 6 -0.94 1.15 2.99
CA ILE A 6 -0.79 1.40 1.56
C ILE A 6 -2.06 0.88 0.89
N THR A 7 -2.78 1.76 0.20
CA THR A 7 -3.94 1.37 -0.59
C THR A 7 -3.55 1.37 -2.06
N VAL A 8 -3.85 0.29 -2.74
CA VAL A 8 -3.49 0.07 -4.14
C VAL A 8 -4.75 -0.08 -4.97
N LEU A 9 -4.86 0.70 -6.03
CA LEU A 9 -5.89 0.56 -7.04
C LEU A 9 -5.28 -0.22 -8.20
N ASP A 10 -5.69 -1.46 -8.36
CA ASP A 10 -5.16 -2.35 -9.40
C ASP A 10 -6.11 -2.34 -10.59
N PHE A 11 -5.72 -1.63 -11.65
CA PHE A 11 -6.56 -1.50 -12.85
C PHE A 11 -6.57 -2.77 -13.69
N GLY A 12 -5.54 -3.60 -13.58
CA GLY A 12 -5.49 -4.86 -14.30
C GLY A 12 -6.50 -5.89 -13.79
N SER A 13 -6.72 -5.93 -12.48
CA SER A 13 -7.67 -6.86 -11.86
C SER A 13 -9.01 -6.20 -11.50
N GLY A 14 -9.07 -4.88 -11.48
CA GLY A 14 -10.25 -4.14 -11.04
C GLY A 14 -10.49 -4.22 -9.54
N LYS A 15 -9.46 -4.50 -8.78
CA LYS A 15 -9.57 -4.68 -7.32
C LYS A 15 -8.81 -3.60 -6.56
N VAL A 16 -9.21 -3.41 -5.31
CA VAL A 16 -8.55 -2.50 -4.38
C VAL A 16 -7.91 -3.33 -3.29
N TYR A 17 -6.64 -3.08 -3.03
CA TYR A 17 -5.89 -3.79 -1.99
C TYR A 17 -5.43 -2.79 -0.93
N GLN A 18 -5.40 -3.22 0.32
CA GLN A 18 -4.85 -2.42 1.40
C GLN A 18 -3.85 -3.26 2.18
N TYR A 19 -2.65 -2.74 2.33
CA TYR A 19 -1.58 -3.38 3.10
C TYR A 19 -1.34 -2.60 4.38
N ASN A 20 -1.20 -3.31 5.49
CA ASN A 20 -0.81 -2.74 6.77
C ASN A 20 0.69 -2.98 6.96
N LEU A 21 1.48 -1.91 6.97
CA LEU A 21 2.94 -2.03 7.08
C LEU A 21 3.38 -2.65 8.40
N ALA A 22 2.56 -2.55 9.45
CA ALA A 22 2.87 -3.20 10.72
C ALA A 22 2.85 -4.74 10.57
N GLU A 23 2.04 -5.27 9.66
CA GLU A 23 1.95 -6.72 9.43
C GLU A 23 2.97 -7.21 8.41
N VAL A 24 3.13 -6.48 7.29
CA VAL A 24 4.03 -6.90 6.22
C VAL A 24 5.46 -6.41 6.42
N GLY A 25 5.65 -5.38 7.23
CA GLY A 25 6.95 -4.77 7.46
C GLY A 25 7.99 -5.68 8.09
N ASP A 26 7.57 -6.77 8.73
CA ASP A 26 8.50 -7.74 9.29
C ASP A 26 9.28 -8.49 8.21
N ASN A 27 8.73 -8.55 7.01
CA ASN A 27 9.35 -9.21 5.85
C ASN A 27 10.14 -8.22 4.99
N TYR A 28 10.02 -6.93 5.25
CA TYR A 28 10.66 -5.87 4.47
C TYR A 28 11.36 -4.90 5.41
N LEU A 29 12.59 -4.53 5.06
CA LEU A 29 13.38 -3.61 5.86
C LEU A 29 13.08 -2.17 5.45
N PHE A 30 12.04 -1.59 6.06
CA PHE A 30 11.77 -0.16 5.93
C PHE A 30 12.63 0.60 6.94
N GLU A 31 13.33 1.62 6.48
CA GLU A 31 14.12 2.47 7.38
C GLU A 31 13.24 3.21 8.36
N ASP A 32 12.10 3.70 7.87
CA ASP A 32 11.12 4.40 8.69
C ASP A 32 9.73 3.94 8.28
N LYS A 33 9.04 3.19 9.15
CA LYS A 33 7.70 2.68 8.88
C LYS A 33 6.65 3.80 8.86
N ASP A 34 6.93 4.93 9.50
CA ASP A 34 6.02 6.08 9.51
C ASP A 34 6.15 6.91 8.23
N GLU A 35 7.32 6.86 7.59
CA GLU A 35 7.59 7.57 6.35
C GLU A 35 8.30 6.66 5.35
N PRO A 36 7.63 5.62 4.84
CA PRO A 36 8.25 4.72 3.87
C PRO A 36 8.58 5.45 2.58
N GLN A 37 9.75 5.11 2.01
CA GLN A 37 10.18 5.71 0.75
C GLN A 37 9.45 5.07 -0.42
N CYS A 38 9.24 5.84 -1.50
CA CYS A 38 8.55 5.34 -2.67
C CYS A 38 9.18 4.05 -3.23
N GLU A 39 10.50 4.00 -3.27
CA GLU A 39 11.21 2.82 -3.78
C GLU A 39 10.94 1.57 -2.93
N GLU A 40 10.86 1.75 -1.62
CA GLU A 40 10.55 0.65 -0.70
C GLU A 40 9.14 0.12 -0.93
N VAL A 41 8.19 1.03 -1.13
CA VAL A 41 6.78 0.67 -1.40
C VAL A 41 6.68 -0.04 -2.75
N GLU A 42 7.35 0.48 -3.78
CA GLU A 42 7.32 -0.13 -5.11
C GLU A 42 7.90 -1.53 -5.08
N ASP A 43 8.99 -1.76 -4.35
CA ASP A 43 9.57 -3.10 -4.20
C ASP A 43 8.59 -4.05 -3.53
N LEU A 44 7.89 -3.60 -2.50
CA LEU A 44 6.87 -4.39 -1.83
C LEU A 44 5.74 -4.76 -2.81
N LEU A 45 5.25 -3.79 -3.58
CA LEU A 45 4.13 -4.02 -4.49
C LEU A 45 4.52 -4.98 -5.63
N ILE A 46 5.72 -4.86 -6.16
CA ILE A 46 6.23 -5.80 -7.18
C ILE A 46 6.31 -7.21 -6.59
N ASP A 47 6.80 -7.34 -5.38
CA ASP A 47 6.93 -8.63 -4.72
C ASP A 47 5.56 -9.27 -4.44
N GLN A 48 4.54 -8.45 -4.23
CA GLN A 48 3.17 -8.94 -4.06
C GLN A 48 2.48 -9.27 -5.39
N GLY A 49 3.15 -9.06 -6.50
CA GLY A 49 2.63 -9.43 -7.81
C GLY A 49 1.92 -8.32 -8.56
N HIS A 50 2.04 -7.07 -8.10
CA HIS A 50 1.45 -5.93 -8.81
C HIS A 50 2.35 -5.46 -9.93
N ASP A 51 1.75 -5.01 -11.02
CA ASP A 51 2.44 -4.37 -12.13
C ASP A 51 2.33 -2.85 -11.94
N LEU A 52 3.46 -2.20 -11.67
CA LEU A 52 3.47 -0.77 -11.35
C LEU A 52 2.87 0.10 -12.46
N SER A 53 2.87 -0.38 -13.71
CA SER A 53 2.27 0.36 -14.82
C SER A 53 0.74 0.33 -14.81
N ASP A 54 0.14 -0.63 -14.09
CA ASP A 54 -1.30 -0.84 -14.06
C ASP A 54 -1.92 -0.50 -12.70
N ILE A 55 -1.17 0.13 -11.81
CA ILE A 55 -1.67 0.46 -10.47
C ILE A 55 -1.48 1.93 -10.13
N GLN A 56 -2.29 2.39 -9.20
CA GLN A 56 -2.05 3.62 -8.43
C GLN A 56 -2.07 3.25 -6.97
N TRP A 57 -1.28 3.94 -6.17
CA TRP A 57 -1.20 3.63 -4.75
C TRP A 57 -0.98 4.90 -3.94
N MET A 58 -1.34 4.81 -2.66
CA MET A 58 -1.09 5.90 -1.73
C MET A 58 -0.75 5.34 -0.35
N ILE A 59 0.05 6.09 0.37
CA ILE A 59 0.37 5.81 1.77
C ILE A 59 -0.54 6.68 2.63
N HIS A 60 -1.13 6.10 3.66
CA HIS A 60 -2.03 6.83 4.55
C HIS A 60 -2.06 6.19 5.94
N SER A 61 -2.60 6.90 6.91
CA SER A 61 -2.69 6.43 8.29
C SER A 61 -4.08 5.96 8.70
N ASP A 62 -5.10 6.33 7.95
CA ASP A 62 -6.49 5.98 8.25
C ASP A 62 -6.94 4.82 7.36
N PRO A 63 -7.24 3.64 7.95
CA PRO A 63 -7.66 2.48 7.15
C PRO A 63 -9.12 2.55 6.67
N THR A 64 -9.84 3.61 7.01
CA THR A 64 -11.26 3.73 6.68
C THR A 64 -11.46 3.94 5.18
N LEU A 65 -12.31 3.13 4.58
CA LEU A 65 -12.74 3.32 3.20
C LEU A 65 -14.08 4.05 3.19
N ASN A 66 -14.09 5.24 2.61
CA ASN A 66 -15.30 6.05 2.50
C ASN A 66 -16.01 5.71 1.20
N GLN A 67 -17.16 5.05 1.29
CA GLN A 67 -17.98 4.71 0.14
C GLN A 67 -19.13 5.72 0.02
N ILE A 68 -19.21 6.35 -1.13
CA ILE A 68 -20.23 7.37 -1.40
C ILE A 68 -21.20 6.83 -2.43
N LYS A 69 -22.48 6.80 -2.08
CA LYS A 69 -23.55 6.44 -3.04
C LYS A 69 -24.02 7.70 -3.74
N LEU A 70 -23.94 7.69 -5.05
CA LEU A 70 -24.39 8.78 -5.88
C LEU A 70 -25.79 8.51 -6.43
#